data_056a08df6ac2000ffd38b04cbc4a7d6f
#
_entry.id   056a08df6ac2000ffd38b04cbc4a7d6f
#
_cell.length_a   1.000
_cell.length_b   1.000
_cell.length_c   1.000
_cell.angle_alpha   90.00
_cell.angle_beta   90.00
_cell.angle_gamma   90.00
#
_symmetry.space_group_name_H-M   'P 1'
#
loop_
_entity.id
_entity.type
_entity.pdbx_description
1 polymer ?
#
loop_
_entity_poly.entity_id
_entity_poly.type
_entity_poly.pdbx_seq_one_letter_code
_entity_poly.pdbx_strand_id
1 'polypeptide(L)'
;MPLQFKTNLKNTVNEIIKDISRVLADTGGPIVVIPHSNPDGDAIGSAYALAIVLKNAGKEVKVVTPNDYPGFLSWLSGEVPILNYLKQRTVSEAYVKQCSMMFCVDFNEIGRVDEMQKTVADFRGIKVLVD
;
A
#
# COMPACT_ATOMS: atom_id res chain seq x y z
N MET A 1 -6.82 5.92 13.32
CA MET A 1 -5.91 7.00 13.69
C MET A 1 -5.73 7.91 12.47
N PRO A 2 -6.14 9.15 12.54
CA PRO A 2 -5.94 10.04 11.40
C PRO A 2 -4.44 10.28 11.21
N LEU A 3 -3.97 10.10 9.99
CA LEU A 3 -2.65 10.52 9.58
C LEU A 3 -2.63 12.06 9.60
N GLN A 4 -1.96 12.63 10.58
CA GLN A 4 -1.83 14.08 10.65
C GLN A 4 -0.60 14.51 9.88
N PHE A 5 -0.82 15.12 8.71
CA PHE A 5 0.20 15.88 8.04
C PHE A 5 0.07 17.36 8.45
N LYS A 6 1.01 17.85 9.25
CA LYS A 6 1.14 19.29 9.46
C LYS A 6 1.90 19.87 8.28
N THR A 7 1.20 20.62 7.46
CA THR A 7 1.75 21.18 6.23
C THR A 7 2.02 22.66 6.32
N ASN A 8 3.27 23.02 6.08
CA ASN A 8 3.66 24.30 5.52
C ASN A 8 4.09 24.03 4.07
N LEU A 9 3.31 24.49 3.10
CA LEU A 9 3.15 23.89 1.77
C LEU A 9 4.34 23.87 0.81
N LYS A 10 5.42 24.61 0.99
CA LYS A 10 6.53 24.64 0.01
C LYS A 10 7.75 23.78 0.36
N ASN A 11 8.02 23.57 1.62
CA ASN A 11 9.13 22.71 2.04
C ASN A 11 8.67 21.28 2.36
N THR A 12 7.38 21.07 2.45
CA THR A 12 6.78 19.89 3.07
C THR A 12 6.85 18.66 2.19
N VAL A 13 6.63 18.78 0.88
CA VAL A 13 6.66 17.60 -0.03
C VAL A 13 8.07 17.03 -0.10
N ASN A 14 9.08 17.89 -0.24
CA ASN A 14 10.46 17.43 -0.28
C ASN A 14 10.93 16.83 1.06
N GLU A 15 10.48 17.39 2.18
CA GLU A 15 10.77 16.85 3.51
C GLU A 15 10.07 15.50 3.73
N ILE A 16 8.82 15.36 3.31
CA ILE A 16 8.08 14.09 3.38
C ILE A 16 8.77 13.04 2.51
N ILE A 17 9.17 13.38 1.29
CA ILE A 17 9.89 12.45 0.41
C ILE A 17 11.20 12.02 1.04
N LYS A 18 11.95 12.94 1.64
CA LYS A 18 13.19 12.62 2.36
C LYS A 18 12.93 11.71 3.56
N ASP A 19 11.87 11.96 4.30
CA ASP A 19 11.50 11.16 5.47
C ASP A 19 11.08 9.75 5.05
N ILE A 20 10.29 9.62 4.00
CA ILE A 20 9.91 8.31 3.44
C ILE A 20 11.15 7.56 2.95
N SER A 21 12.04 8.22 2.23
CA SER A 21 13.27 7.62 1.71
C SER A 21 14.17 7.14 2.84
N ARG A 22 14.31 7.93 3.90
CA ARG A 22 15.09 7.56 5.09
C ARG A 22 14.47 6.37 5.80
N VAL A 23 13.17 6.38 6.02
CA VAL A 23 12.45 5.28 6.67
C VAL A 23 12.57 4.00 5.84
N LEU A 24 12.46 4.09 4.52
CA LEU A 24 12.66 2.93 3.63
C LEU A 24 14.08 2.38 3.73
N ALA A 25 15.09 3.25 3.82
CA ALA A 25 16.48 2.83 3.95
C ALA A 25 16.77 2.15 5.30
N ASP A 26 16.13 2.64 6.37
CA ASP A 26 16.41 2.21 7.74
C ASP A 26 15.50 1.05 8.20
N THR A 27 14.41 0.78 7.50
CA THR A 27 13.41 -0.20 7.91
C THR A 27 13.53 -1.46 7.06
N GLY A 28 13.82 -2.59 7.70
CA GLY A 28 13.77 -3.90 7.07
C GLY A 28 12.37 -4.48 7.08
N GLY A 29 12.21 -5.62 6.42
CA GLY A 29 10.96 -6.37 6.39
C GLY A 29 10.08 -6.08 5.19
N PRO A 30 9.03 -6.89 5.01
CA PRO A 30 8.13 -6.77 3.87
C PRO A 30 7.28 -5.50 3.91
N ILE A 31 6.83 -5.10 2.73
CA ILE A 31 5.98 -3.93 2.51
C ILE A 31 4.69 -4.38 1.83
N VAL A 32 3.57 -3.80 2.22
CA VAL A 32 2.29 -3.97 1.54
C VAL A 32 1.84 -2.65 0.92
N VAL A 33 1.31 -2.74 -0.30
CA VAL A 33 0.68 -1.62 -1.00
C VAL A 33 -0.79 -1.94 -1.18
N ILE A 34 -1.67 -1.07 -0.73
CA ILE A 34 -3.11 -1.29 -0.72
C ILE A 34 -3.82 -0.15 -1.45
N PRO A 35 -4.51 -0.40 -2.57
CA PRO A 35 -5.43 0.56 -3.18
C PRO A 35 -6.80 0.53 -2.48
N HIS A 36 -7.70 1.45 -2.86
CA HIS A 36 -9.08 1.40 -2.39
C HIS A 36 -9.86 0.20 -2.95
N SER A 37 -11.03 -0.09 -2.36
CA SER A 37 -11.96 -1.12 -2.85
C SER A 37 -12.44 -0.83 -4.25
N ASN A 38 -12.74 -1.88 -5.02
CA ASN A 38 -13.11 -1.81 -6.43
C ASN A 38 -12.11 -0.94 -7.22
N PRO A 39 -10.81 -1.24 -7.13
CA PRO A 39 -9.81 -0.37 -7.72
C PRO A 39 -9.98 -0.30 -9.23
N ASP A 40 -10.07 0.92 -9.75
CA ASP A 40 -10.06 1.16 -11.19
C ASP A 40 -8.63 1.03 -11.76
N GLY A 41 -8.50 1.28 -13.07
CA GLY A 41 -7.20 1.19 -13.73
C GLY A 41 -6.15 2.14 -13.15
N ASP A 42 -6.58 3.31 -12.69
CA ASP A 42 -5.71 4.30 -12.06
C ASP A 42 -5.21 3.83 -10.69
N ALA A 43 -6.11 3.36 -9.84
CA ALA A 43 -5.78 2.89 -8.50
C ALA A 43 -4.86 1.67 -8.53
N ILE A 44 -5.21 0.66 -9.32
CA ILE A 44 -4.39 -0.55 -9.41
C ILE A 44 -3.05 -0.28 -10.12
N GLY A 45 -3.06 0.54 -11.16
CA GLY A 45 -1.86 0.93 -11.87
C GLY A 45 -0.89 1.72 -10.99
N SER A 46 -1.38 2.66 -10.21
CA SER A 46 -0.58 3.44 -9.26
C SER A 46 0.01 2.57 -8.15
N ALA A 47 -0.80 1.69 -7.58
CA ALA A 47 -0.36 0.76 -6.53
C ALA A 47 0.72 -0.20 -7.07
N TYR A 48 0.51 -0.74 -8.26
CA TYR A 48 1.45 -1.66 -8.88
C TYR A 48 2.75 -0.98 -9.29
N ALA A 49 2.68 0.22 -9.85
CA ALA A 49 3.86 0.99 -10.20
C ALA A 49 4.73 1.31 -8.97
N LEU A 50 4.11 1.72 -7.88
CA LEU A 50 4.80 1.93 -6.61
C LEU A 50 5.46 0.63 -6.12
N ALA A 51 4.75 -0.48 -6.20
CA ALA A 51 5.27 -1.79 -5.80
C ALA A 51 6.50 -2.19 -6.62
N ILE A 52 6.49 -1.94 -7.94
CA ILE A 52 7.65 -2.19 -8.81
C ILE A 52 8.85 -1.32 -8.40
N VAL A 53 8.62 -0.05 -8.12
CA VAL A 53 9.69 0.86 -7.66
C VAL A 53 10.30 0.36 -6.35
N LEU A 54 9.48 -0.07 -5.40
CA LEU A 54 9.95 -0.62 -4.14
C LEU A 54 10.72 -1.94 -4.33
N LYS A 55 10.23 -2.81 -5.19
CA LYS A 55 10.93 -4.06 -5.54
C LYS A 55 12.29 -3.77 -6.16
N ASN A 56 12.37 -2.84 -7.09
CA ASN A 56 13.63 -2.46 -7.73
C ASN A 56 14.62 -1.80 -6.75
N ALA A 57 14.11 -1.23 -5.67
CA ALA A 57 14.93 -0.73 -4.56
C ALA A 57 15.37 -1.83 -3.57
N GLY A 58 15.12 -3.10 -3.88
CA GLY A 58 15.53 -4.24 -3.07
C GLY A 58 14.55 -4.61 -1.96
N LYS A 59 13.34 -4.07 -1.97
CA LYS A 59 12.32 -4.38 -0.95
C LYS A 59 11.48 -5.59 -1.34
N GLU A 60 11.10 -6.40 -0.36
CA GLU A 60 10.04 -7.38 -0.52
C GLU A 60 8.70 -6.64 -0.47
N VAL A 61 7.87 -6.79 -1.49
CA VAL A 61 6.61 -6.06 -1.60
C VAL A 61 5.54 -6.92 -2.27
N LYS A 62 4.32 -6.79 -1.78
CA LYS A 62 3.12 -7.32 -2.44
C LYS A 62 2.04 -6.25 -2.44
N VAL A 63 1.18 -6.31 -3.45
CA VAL A 63 -0.06 -5.54 -3.49
C VAL A 63 -1.16 -6.40 -2.91
N VAL A 64 -1.97 -5.83 -2.03
CA VAL A 64 -3.18 -6.49 -1.52
C VAL A 64 -4.37 -5.61 -1.91
N THR A 65 -5.23 -6.12 -2.78
CA THR A 65 -6.47 -5.43 -3.14
C THR A 65 -7.58 -5.84 -2.18
N PRO A 66 -8.44 -4.91 -1.73
CA PRO A 66 -9.57 -5.27 -0.86
C PRO A 66 -10.54 -6.24 -1.53
N ASN A 67 -10.69 -6.16 -2.84
CA ASN A 67 -11.57 -7.01 -3.65
C ASN A 67 -11.05 -7.11 -5.09
N ASP A 68 -11.89 -7.62 -6.01
CA ASP A 68 -11.50 -7.82 -7.39
C ASP A 68 -11.17 -6.50 -8.11
N TYR A 69 -10.24 -6.56 -9.03
CA TYR A 69 -9.90 -5.52 -9.98
C TYR A 69 -10.24 -5.96 -11.40
N PRO A 70 -10.33 -5.04 -12.40
CA PRO A 70 -10.71 -5.39 -13.77
C PRO A 70 -9.86 -6.50 -14.36
N GLY A 71 -10.51 -7.51 -14.94
CA GLY A 71 -9.84 -8.73 -15.43
C GLY A 71 -8.81 -8.50 -16.52
N PHE A 72 -8.95 -7.41 -17.31
CA PHE A 72 -7.97 -7.05 -18.33
C PHE A 72 -6.62 -6.57 -17.73
N LEU A 73 -6.57 -6.32 -16.43
CA LEU A 73 -5.36 -5.95 -15.70
C LEU A 73 -4.66 -7.15 -15.05
N SER A 74 -5.18 -8.35 -15.23
CA SER A 74 -4.64 -9.56 -14.60
C SER A 74 -3.18 -9.86 -14.96
N TRP A 75 -2.71 -9.37 -16.10
CA TRP A 75 -1.32 -9.50 -16.51
C TRP A 75 -0.33 -8.72 -15.63
N LEU A 76 -0.80 -7.76 -14.85
CA LEU A 76 0.06 -6.95 -13.98
C LEU A 76 0.76 -7.76 -12.89
N SER A 77 0.17 -8.86 -12.43
CA SER A 77 0.71 -9.64 -11.31
C SER A 77 2.01 -10.40 -11.61
N GLY A 78 2.61 -10.20 -12.80
CA GLY A 78 3.78 -10.96 -13.24
C GLY A 78 5.07 -10.65 -12.46
N GLU A 79 5.31 -9.42 -12.05
CA GLU A 79 6.53 -9.01 -11.35
C GLU A 79 6.37 -8.91 -9.84
N VAL A 80 5.23 -8.41 -9.40
CA VAL A 80 4.88 -8.27 -7.99
C VAL A 80 3.59 -9.04 -7.73
N PRO A 81 3.53 -9.90 -6.72
CA PRO A 81 2.29 -10.60 -6.39
C PRO A 81 1.18 -9.63 -6.02
N ILE A 82 -0.01 -9.88 -6.54
CA ILE A 82 -1.24 -9.18 -6.16
C ILE A 82 -2.15 -10.19 -5.45
N LEU A 83 -2.40 -9.97 -4.17
CA LEU A 83 -3.33 -10.77 -3.39
C LEU A 83 -4.70 -10.10 -3.38
N ASN A 84 -5.73 -10.90 -3.60
CA ASN A 84 -7.12 -10.46 -3.44
C ASN A 84 -7.59 -10.82 -2.03
N TYR A 85 -7.85 -9.83 -1.20
CA TYR A 85 -8.20 -10.03 0.20
C TYR A 85 -9.45 -10.89 0.39
N LEU A 86 -10.49 -10.69 -0.42
CA LEU A 86 -11.71 -11.50 -0.28
C LEU A 86 -11.50 -12.97 -0.61
N LYS A 87 -10.67 -13.26 -1.61
CA LYS A 87 -10.41 -14.63 -2.06
C LYS A 87 -9.29 -15.32 -1.29
N GLN A 88 -8.36 -14.53 -0.76
CA GLN A 88 -7.14 -15.01 -0.11
C GLN A 88 -6.95 -14.34 1.25
N ARG A 89 -8.00 -14.31 2.06
CA ARG A 89 -8.03 -13.56 3.31
C ARG A 89 -6.94 -13.99 4.28
N THR A 90 -6.82 -15.28 4.53
CA THR A 90 -5.83 -15.80 5.50
C THR A 90 -4.40 -15.46 5.08
N VAL A 91 -4.08 -15.66 3.80
CA VAL A 91 -2.76 -15.36 3.24
C VAL A 91 -2.49 -13.85 3.30
N SER A 92 -3.48 -13.05 2.93
CA SER A 92 -3.38 -11.58 2.95
C SER A 92 -3.17 -11.03 4.35
N GLU A 93 -3.95 -11.47 5.32
CA GLU A 93 -3.81 -11.05 6.72
C GLU A 93 -2.45 -11.46 7.30
N ALA A 94 -2.01 -12.67 7.02
CA ALA A 94 -0.70 -13.15 7.47
C ALA A 94 0.44 -12.30 6.89
N TYR A 95 0.34 -11.96 5.61
CA TYR A 95 1.34 -11.10 4.97
C TYR A 95 1.37 -9.70 5.58
N VAL A 96 0.21 -9.07 5.75
CA VAL A 96 0.11 -7.73 6.35
C VAL A 96 0.70 -7.70 7.76
N LYS A 97 0.47 -8.74 8.55
CA LYS A 97 1.05 -8.84 9.90
C LYS A 97 2.57 -8.89 9.92
N GLN A 98 3.19 -9.41 8.88
CA GLN A 98 4.65 -9.46 8.76
C GLN A 98 5.25 -8.16 8.26
N CYS A 99 4.44 -7.30 7.65
CA CYS A 99 4.93 -6.07 7.04
C CYS A 99 5.38 -5.05 8.07
N SER A 100 6.45 -4.35 7.76
CA SER A 100 6.94 -3.21 8.52
C SER A 100 6.35 -1.88 8.06
N MET A 101 5.93 -1.80 6.80
CA MET A 101 5.34 -0.62 6.20
C MET A 101 4.10 -0.97 5.38
N MET A 102 3.16 -0.04 5.35
CA MET A 102 1.94 -0.11 4.56
C MET A 102 1.77 1.19 3.78
N PHE A 103 1.67 1.09 2.46
CA PHE A 103 1.33 2.21 1.60
C PHE A 103 -0.15 2.14 1.23
N CYS A 104 -0.90 3.17 1.58
CA CYS A 104 -2.30 3.33 1.23
C CYS A 104 -2.39 4.26 0.03
N VAL A 105 -2.86 3.76 -1.11
CA VAL A 105 -2.79 4.46 -2.39
C VAL A 105 -4.20 4.80 -2.88
N ASP A 106 -4.37 6.05 -3.26
CA ASP A 106 -5.59 6.59 -3.84
C ASP A 106 -6.81 6.55 -2.90
N PHE A 107 -6.58 6.60 -1.60
CA PHE A 107 -7.64 6.81 -0.61
C PHE A 107 -7.09 7.45 0.66
N ASN A 108 -7.95 8.14 1.39
CA ASN A 108 -7.62 8.81 2.64
C ASN A 108 -8.60 8.52 3.79
N GLU A 109 -9.60 7.71 3.52
CA GLU A 109 -10.59 7.28 4.50
C GLU A 109 -10.60 5.76 4.58
N ILE A 110 -10.61 5.23 5.80
CA ILE A 110 -10.53 3.78 6.03
C ILE A 110 -11.72 3.03 5.44
N GLY A 111 -12.89 3.66 5.33
CA GLY A 111 -14.07 3.07 4.70
C GLY A 111 -13.86 2.66 3.24
N ARG A 112 -12.86 3.23 2.58
CA ARG A 112 -12.55 2.94 1.18
C ARG A 112 -11.92 1.57 0.95
N VAL A 113 -11.57 0.85 2.00
CA VAL A 113 -10.99 -0.51 1.91
C VAL A 113 -11.95 -1.60 2.37
N ASP A 114 -13.21 -1.29 2.56
CA ASP A 114 -14.31 -2.23 2.88
C ASP A 114 -13.91 -3.29 3.93
N GLU A 115 -13.85 -4.56 3.54
CA GLU A 115 -13.53 -5.68 4.43
C GLU A 115 -12.13 -5.60 5.05
N MET A 116 -11.22 -4.82 4.49
CA MET A 116 -9.88 -4.62 5.04
C MET A 116 -9.80 -3.55 6.12
N GLN A 117 -10.89 -2.90 6.50
CA GLN A 117 -10.87 -1.78 7.44
C GLN A 117 -10.16 -2.16 8.75
N LYS A 118 -10.51 -3.29 9.33
CA LYS A 118 -9.89 -3.75 10.57
C LYS A 118 -8.41 -4.07 10.40
N THR A 119 -8.06 -4.75 9.32
CA THR A 119 -6.67 -5.10 9.00
C THR A 119 -5.79 -3.86 8.85
N VAL A 120 -6.29 -2.84 8.18
CA VAL A 120 -5.59 -1.56 8.02
C VAL A 120 -5.53 -0.79 9.33
N ALA A 121 -6.63 -0.72 10.08
CA ALA A 121 -6.70 0.00 11.35
C ALA A 121 -5.78 -0.61 12.42
N ASP A 122 -5.70 -1.94 12.47
CA ASP A 122 -4.92 -2.66 13.48
C ASP A 122 -3.43 -2.76 13.10
N PHE A 123 -3.05 -2.36 11.91
CA PHE A 123 -1.65 -2.40 11.48
C PHE A 123 -0.78 -1.50 12.36
N ARG A 124 0.31 -2.05 12.89
CA ARG A 124 1.17 -1.38 13.87
C ARG A 124 2.47 -0.83 13.29
N GLY A 125 2.77 -1.13 12.06
CA GLY A 125 3.94 -0.60 11.37
C GLY A 125 3.73 0.83 10.89
N ILE A 126 4.60 1.26 10.02
CA ILE A 126 4.56 2.61 9.44
C ILE A 126 3.55 2.64 8.29
N LYS A 127 2.57 3.53 8.38
CA LYS A 127 1.60 3.78 7.32
C LYS A 127 1.99 5.03 6.53
N VAL A 128 2.03 4.89 5.22
CA VAL A 128 2.28 6.02 4.30
C VAL A 128 1.05 6.18 3.41
N LEU A 129 0.51 7.38 3.38
CA LEU A 129 -0.64 7.73 2.57
C LEU A 129 -0.19 8.41 1.29
N VAL A 130 -0.63 7.90 0.15
CA VAL A 130 -0.34 8.45 -1.18
C VAL A 130 -1.68 8.71 -1.89
N ASP A 131 -2.15 9.94 -1.78
CA ASP A 131 -3.44 10.35 -2.36
C ASP A 131 -3.32 11.69 -3.10
#